data_d8ad20c65dd2c3c42ed073b15178fa08
#
_entry.id   d8ad20c65dd2c3c42ed073b15178fa08
#
_cell.length_a   1.000
_cell.length_b   1.000
_cell.length_c   1.000
_cell.angle_alpha   90.00
_cell.angle_beta   90.00
_cell.angle_gamma   90.00
#
_symmetry.space_group_name_H-M   'P 1'
#
loop_
_entity.id
_entity.type
_entity.pdbx_description
1 polymer ?
#
loop_
_entity_poly.entity_id
_entity_poly.type
_entity_poly.pdbx_seq_one_letter_code
_entity_poly.pdbx_strand_id
1 'polypeptide(L)'
;IMGGGMGAGAVPLSKIFESSNTMTAAEAISVMTPAVAIGNAISIVFAGIVVKVIASKSWNGQGALMQTGTVDPKELEISPEMQAKRDKIDVKNLGIGLFVSNSFFAWGFIVAKIWSKFVPSVSIHAYAWMIITVAICKICNLLPENIEVACYQWFQFVMKNLTTTLLVGIGLCYLSLDTVIESFSLTYLILCLVTCVGAFFGAAIVGKWVGFYPVEA
;
A
#
# COMPACT_ATOMS: atom_id res chain seq x y z
N ILE A 1 7.73 -4.38 5.65
CA ILE A 1 8.11 -2.95 5.49
C ILE A 1 8.06 -2.56 4.02
N MET A 2 8.72 -3.33 3.14
CA MET A 2 8.81 -3.03 1.71
C MET A 2 7.43 -2.92 1.04
N GLY A 3 6.49 -3.82 1.34
CA GLY A 3 5.15 -3.78 0.75
C GLY A 3 4.26 -2.62 1.23
N GLY A 4 4.46 -2.11 2.44
CA GLY A 4 3.70 -0.99 2.99
C GLY A 4 4.37 0.38 2.82
N GLY A 5 5.62 0.40 2.34
CA GLY A 5 6.42 1.61 2.24
C GLY A 5 6.63 2.32 3.58
N MET A 6 6.86 3.63 3.55
CA MET A 6 7.06 4.42 4.77
C MET A 6 5.79 4.55 5.61
N GLY A 7 4.67 4.92 4.99
CA GLY A 7 3.43 5.24 5.71
C GLY A 7 2.76 4.04 6.36
N ALA A 8 2.44 3.00 5.59
CA ALA A 8 1.71 1.83 6.07
C ALA A 8 2.63 0.72 6.61
N GLY A 9 3.93 0.77 6.32
CA GLY A 9 4.93 -0.22 6.75
C GLY A 9 5.82 0.29 7.87
N ALA A 10 6.70 1.26 7.60
CA ALA A 10 7.72 1.68 8.55
C ALA A 10 7.16 2.43 9.77
N VAL A 11 6.21 3.35 9.57
CA VAL A 11 5.63 4.12 10.68
C VAL A 11 4.88 3.26 11.71
N PRO A 12 3.99 2.32 11.33
CA PRO A 12 3.38 1.43 12.32
C PRO A 12 4.38 0.55 13.04
N LEU A 13 5.37 0.04 12.29
CA LEU A 13 6.40 -0.84 12.87
C LEU A 13 7.32 -0.09 13.84
N SER A 14 7.67 1.17 13.54
CA SER A 14 8.48 1.99 14.45
C SER A 14 7.82 2.18 15.80
N LYS A 15 6.50 2.33 15.84
CA LYS A 15 5.73 2.42 17.09
C LYS A 15 5.71 1.11 17.89
N ILE A 16 5.77 -0.03 17.20
CA ILE A 16 5.89 -1.34 17.85
C ILE A 16 7.26 -1.46 18.52
N PHE A 17 8.34 -1.07 17.84
CA PHE A 17 9.68 -1.06 18.42
C PHE A 17 9.78 -0.11 19.63
N GLU A 18 9.18 1.07 19.54
CA GLU A 18 9.10 2.03 20.65
C GLU A 18 8.32 1.46 21.83
N SER A 19 7.18 0.82 21.60
CA SER A 19 6.36 0.20 22.66
C SER A 19 7.04 -1.01 23.32
N SER A 20 7.95 -1.69 22.63
CA SER A 20 8.77 -2.79 23.16
C SER A 20 10.07 -2.33 23.84
N ASN A 21 10.29 -1.01 23.97
CA ASN A 21 11.52 -0.41 24.52
C ASN A 21 12.81 -0.87 23.82
N THR A 22 12.72 -1.28 22.56
CA THR A 22 13.89 -1.77 21.81
C THR A 22 14.69 -0.61 21.24
N MET A 23 14.00 0.40 20.68
CA MET A 23 14.57 1.63 20.11
C MET A 23 13.50 2.71 20.02
N THR A 24 13.89 3.97 19.86
CA THR A 24 12.93 5.06 19.63
C THR A 24 12.30 4.97 18.25
N ALA A 25 11.09 5.53 18.07
CA ALA A 25 10.42 5.53 16.77
C ALA A 25 11.25 6.21 15.69
N ALA A 26 12.00 7.28 16.04
CA ALA A 26 12.87 7.99 15.10
C ALA A 26 14.06 7.13 14.65
N GLU A 27 14.73 6.44 15.57
CA GLU A 27 15.81 5.49 15.25
C GLU A 27 15.31 4.34 14.38
N ALA A 28 14.15 3.76 14.73
CA ALA A 28 13.55 2.70 13.92
C ALA A 28 13.26 3.18 12.50
N ILE A 29 12.70 4.38 12.31
CA ILE A 29 12.45 4.96 10.98
C ILE A 29 13.76 5.18 10.22
N SER A 30 14.81 5.69 10.87
CA SER A 30 16.10 5.94 10.20
C SER A 30 16.72 4.66 9.64
N VAL A 31 16.63 3.55 10.39
CA VAL A 31 17.12 2.22 9.96
C VAL A 31 16.23 1.62 8.85
N MET A 32 14.93 1.86 8.91
CA MET A 32 13.98 1.28 7.94
C MET A 32 13.90 2.07 6.62
N THR A 33 14.23 3.35 6.62
CA THR A 33 14.11 4.20 5.40
C THR A 33 14.99 3.71 4.24
N PRO A 34 16.29 3.37 4.45
CA PRO A 34 17.11 2.78 3.39
C PRO A 34 16.54 1.46 2.86
N ALA A 35 15.96 0.63 3.76
CA ALA A 35 15.33 -0.64 3.37
C ALA A 35 14.17 -0.43 2.41
N VAL A 36 13.34 0.57 2.66
CA VAL A 36 12.23 0.91 1.77
C VAL A 36 12.73 1.41 0.43
N ALA A 37 13.74 2.30 0.42
CA ALA A 37 14.29 2.87 -0.81
C ALA A 37 14.95 1.81 -1.70
N ILE A 38 15.87 1.02 -1.14
CA ILE A 38 16.60 -0.03 -1.85
C ILE A 38 15.64 -1.15 -2.28
N GLY A 39 14.72 -1.54 -1.38
CA GLY A 39 13.71 -2.54 -1.68
C GLY A 39 12.80 -2.14 -2.83
N ASN A 40 12.36 -0.89 -2.89
CA ASN A 40 11.57 -0.38 -4.01
C ASN A 40 12.37 -0.39 -5.32
N ALA A 41 13.65 0.03 -5.31
CA ALA A 41 14.50 0.00 -6.50
C ALA A 41 14.69 -1.44 -7.02
N ILE A 42 15.00 -2.38 -6.13
CA ILE A 42 15.15 -3.80 -6.48
C ILE A 42 13.83 -4.37 -7.00
N SER A 43 12.70 -4.04 -6.37
CA SER A 43 11.37 -4.51 -6.78
C SER A 43 11.00 -4.04 -8.19
N ILE A 44 11.30 -2.77 -8.54
CA ILE A 44 11.03 -2.24 -9.87
C ILE A 44 11.84 -2.98 -10.95
N VAL A 45 13.15 -3.19 -10.69
CA VAL A 45 14.02 -3.93 -11.61
C VAL A 45 13.55 -5.38 -11.74
N PHE A 46 13.25 -6.02 -10.60
CA PHE A 46 12.78 -7.40 -10.57
C PHE A 46 11.45 -7.55 -11.32
N ALA A 47 10.47 -6.69 -11.07
CA ALA A 47 9.20 -6.68 -11.77
C ALA A 47 9.38 -6.51 -13.30
N GLY A 48 10.26 -5.60 -13.72
CA GLY A 48 10.58 -5.41 -15.14
C GLY A 48 11.16 -6.67 -15.80
N ILE A 49 12.03 -7.39 -15.09
CA ILE A 49 12.61 -8.67 -15.56
C ILE A 49 11.51 -9.73 -15.64
N VAL A 50 10.70 -9.88 -14.59
CA VAL A 50 9.61 -10.87 -14.51
C VAL A 50 8.62 -10.65 -15.66
N VAL A 51 8.13 -9.45 -15.86
CA VAL A 51 7.20 -9.11 -16.95
C VAL A 51 7.82 -9.47 -18.31
N LYS A 52 9.07 -9.11 -18.54
CA LYS A 52 9.77 -9.40 -19.81
C LYS A 52 9.95 -10.90 -20.05
N VAL A 53 10.32 -11.67 -19.02
CA VAL A 53 10.53 -13.13 -19.12
C VAL A 53 9.21 -13.88 -19.29
N ILE A 54 8.13 -13.40 -18.67
CA ILE A 54 6.84 -14.08 -18.66
C ILE A 54 5.87 -13.51 -19.71
N ALA A 55 6.27 -12.47 -20.46
CA ALA A 55 5.41 -11.77 -21.44
C ALA A 55 4.68 -12.68 -22.43
N SER A 56 5.31 -13.80 -22.83
CA SER A 56 4.74 -14.77 -23.80
C SER A 56 4.07 -15.97 -23.14
N LYS A 57 4.02 -16.05 -21.81
CA LYS A 57 3.46 -17.19 -21.07
C LYS A 57 2.01 -16.93 -20.65
N SER A 58 1.26 -17.99 -20.43
CA SER A 58 -0.12 -17.96 -19.94
C SER A 58 -0.29 -17.36 -18.53
N TRP A 59 0.79 -16.99 -17.89
CA TRP A 59 0.81 -16.35 -16.56
C TRP A 59 0.65 -14.85 -16.60
N ASN A 60 0.74 -14.27 -17.80
CA ASN A 60 0.64 -12.83 -18.05
C ASN A 60 -0.73 -12.53 -18.70
N GLY A 61 -1.55 -11.75 -18.01
CA GLY A 61 -2.86 -11.30 -18.49
C GLY A 61 -2.80 -10.10 -19.40
N GLN A 62 -1.59 -9.58 -19.73
CA GLN A 62 -1.40 -8.38 -20.56
C GLN A 62 -2.16 -7.16 -20.03
N GLY A 63 -2.22 -7.00 -18.73
CA GLY A 63 -2.95 -5.95 -18.04
C GLY A 63 -4.36 -6.34 -17.58
N ALA A 64 -4.84 -7.52 -17.92
CA ALA A 64 -6.07 -8.06 -17.34
C ALA A 64 -5.75 -8.66 -15.95
N LEU A 65 -6.42 -8.20 -14.91
CA LEU A 65 -6.20 -8.67 -13.55
C LEU A 65 -6.69 -10.11 -13.34
N MET A 66 -7.86 -10.45 -13.89
CA MET A 66 -8.54 -11.73 -13.69
C MET A 66 -8.50 -12.63 -14.92
N GLN A 67 -8.43 -13.93 -14.69
CA GLN A 67 -8.57 -14.94 -15.74
C GLN A 67 -10.02 -15.00 -16.21
N THR A 68 -10.21 -15.06 -17.52
CA THR A 68 -11.53 -15.19 -18.17
C THR A 68 -12.28 -16.42 -17.61
N GLY A 69 -13.46 -16.19 -17.05
CA GLY A 69 -14.34 -17.26 -16.52
C GLY A 69 -14.61 -17.20 -15.02
N THR A 70 -13.88 -16.39 -14.25
CA THR A 70 -14.11 -16.24 -12.80
C THR A 70 -15.03 -15.06 -12.46
N VAL A 71 -14.91 -13.96 -13.19
CA VAL A 71 -15.81 -12.79 -13.11
C VAL A 71 -15.88 -12.18 -14.52
N ASP A 72 -17.02 -11.65 -14.93
CA ASP A 72 -17.13 -10.95 -16.22
C ASP A 72 -16.23 -9.70 -16.16
N PRO A 73 -15.23 -9.56 -17.06
CA PRO A 73 -14.34 -8.40 -17.08
C PRO A 73 -15.10 -7.07 -17.14
N LYS A 74 -16.30 -7.06 -17.72
CA LYS A 74 -17.16 -5.87 -17.80
C LYS A 74 -17.72 -5.43 -16.46
N GLU A 75 -17.85 -6.34 -15.47
CA GLU A 75 -18.29 -5.99 -14.12
C GLU A 75 -17.20 -5.28 -13.30
N LEU A 76 -15.93 -5.44 -13.70
CA LEU A 76 -14.79 -4.78 -13.08
C LEU A 76 -14.41 -3.48 -13.81
N GLU A 77 -14.87 -3.28 -15.04
CA GLU A 77 -14.64 -2.05 -15.78
C GLU A 77 -15.49 -0.93 -15.20
N ILE A 78 -14.81 0.10 -14.74
CA ILE A 78 -15.44 1.35 -14.31
C ILE A 78 -16.10 1.96 -15.56
N SER A 79 -17.40 2.27 -15.50
CA SER A 79 -18.09 2.88 -16.63
C SER A 79 -17.35 4.13 -17.13
N PRO A 80 -17.29 4.37 -18.46
CA PRO A 80 -16.60 5.54 -19.03
C PRO A 80 -17.08 6.87 -18.43
N GLU A 81 -18.36 6.94 -18.04
CA GLU A 81 -18.95 8.12 -17.38
C GLU A 81 -18.37 8.33 -15.98
N MET A 82 -18.20 7.25 -15.22
CA MET A 82 -17.58 7.32 -13.89
C MET A 82 -16.09 7.66 -13.98
N GLN A 83 -15.40 7.16 -14.99
CA GLN A 83 -14.00 7.48 -15.23
C GLN A 83 -13.84 8.96 -15.59
N ALA A 84 -14.70 9.52 -16.44
CA ALA A 84 -14.71 10.95 -16.75
C ALA A 84 -15.00 11.82 -15.52
N LYS A 85 -15.92 11.39 -14.64
CA LYS A 85 -16.18 12.08 -13.36
C LYS A 85 -14.97 12.02 -12.41
N ARG A 86 -14.23 10.92 -12.40
CA ARG A 86 -13.03 10.74 -11.58
C ARG A 86 -11.86 11.60 -12.04
N ASP A 87 -11.72 11.78 -13.35
CA ASP A 87 -10.59 12.52 -13.94
C ASP A 87 -10.78 14.04 -13.84
N LYS A 88 -12.01 14.53 -13.71
CA LYS A 88 -12.31 15.96 -13.56
C LYS A 88 -12.22 16.36 -12.09
N ILE A 89 -11.06 16.86 -11.68
CA ILE A 89 -10.83 17.32 -10.30
C ILE A 89 -11.74 18.50 -9.98
N ASP A 90 -12.54 18.36 -8.91
CA ASP A 90 -13.36 19.41 -8.32
C ASP A 90 -12.89 19.69 -6.90
N VAL A 91 -12.67 20.97 -6.57
CA VAL A 91 -12.21 21.42 -5.24
C VAL A 91 -13.19 20.99 -4.14
N LYS A 92 -14.49 20.99 -4.40
CA LYS A 92 -15.51 20.51 -3.46
C LYS A 92 -15.29 19.02 -3.15
N ASN A 93 -15.05 18.21 -4.18
CA ASN A 93 -14.79 16.78 -4.01
C ASN A 93 -13.49 16.52 -3.26
N LEU A 94 -12.44 17.33 -3.46
CA LEU A 94 -11.21 17.22 -2.69
C LEU A 94 -11.47 17.42 -1.19
N GLY A 95 -12.28 18.41 -0.83
CA GLY A 95 -12.67 18.66 0.57
C GLY A 95 -13.48 17.50 1.17
N ILE A 96 -14.45 16.99 0.42
CA ILE A 96 -15.26 15.83 0.85
C ILE A 96 -14.36 14.58 1.01
N GLY A 97 -13.49 14.29 0.04
CA GLY A 97 -12.58 13.16 0.08
C GLY A 97 -11.61 13.22 1.26
N LEU A 98 -11.03 14.41 1.53
CA LEU A 98 -10.20 14.66 2.70
C LEU A 98 -10.96 14.38 4.00
N PHE A 99 -12.17 14.93 4.15
CA PHE A 99 -12.98 14.77 5.35
C PHE A 99 -13.36 13.31 5.59
N VAL A 100 -13.83 12.60 4.56
CA VAL A 100 -14.23 11.21 4.65
C VAL A 100 -13.04 10.30 4.96
N SER A 101 -11.89 10.53 4.32
CA SER A 101 -10.67 9.74 4.58
C SER A 101 -10.18 9.90 6.02
N ASN A 102 -10.19 11.14 6.55
CA ASN A 102 -9.83 11.39 7.95
C ASN A 102 -10.86 10.81 8.93
N SER A 103 -12.15 10.81 8.57
CA SER A 103 -13.21 10.22 9.41
C SER A 103 -13.03 8.70 9.53
N PHE A 104 -12.72 8.00 8.43
CA PHE A 104 -12.42 6.57 8.48
C PHE A 104 -11.13 6.27 9.26
N PHE A 105 -10.13 7.13 9.15
CA PHE A 105 -8.91 6.98 9.94
C PHE A 105 -9.17 7.17 11.43
N ALA A 106 -9.91 8.22 11.81
CA ALA A 106 -10.31 8.47 13.20
C ALA A 106 -11.15 7.31 13.77
N TRP A 107 -12.08 6.80 12.97
CA TRP A 107 -12.86 5.61 13.32
C TRP A 107 -11.97 4.38 13.56
N GLY A 108 -11.03 4.09 12.66
CA GLY A 108 -10.06 3.01 12.82
C GLY A 108 -9.25 3.14 14.11
N PHE A 109 -8.90 4.38 14.49
CA PHE A 109 -8.18 4.67 15.72
C PHE A 109 -9.03 4.39 16.99
N ILE A 110 -10.31 4.77 16.95
CA ILE A 110 -11.26 4.49 18.03
C ILE A 110 -11.43 2.99 18.19
N VAL A 111 -11.68 2.26 17.10
CA VAL A 111 -11.86 0.80 17.12
C VAL A 111 -10.60 0.09 17.63
N ALA A 112 -9.41 0.52 17.19
CA ALA A 112 -8.14 -0.04 17.67
C ALA A 112 -7.97 0.16 19.19
N LYS A 113 -8.33 1.34 19.73
CA LYS A 113 -8.30 1.59 21.17
C LYS A 113 -9.30 0.74 21.95
N ILE A 114 -10.50 0.54 21.41
CA ILE A 114 -11.51 -0.32 22.03
C ILE A 114 -11.00 -1.77 22.01
N TRP A 115 -10.51 -2.24 20.88
CA TRP A 115 -9.96 -3.59 20.72
C TRP A 115 -8.84 -3.89 21.72
N SER A 116 -7.91 -2.96 21.91
CA SER A 116 -6.79 -3.14 22.85
C SER A 116 -7.23 -3.28 24.31
N LYS A 117 -8.43 -2.80 24.67
CA LYS A 117 -9.01 -3.01 26.02
C LYS A 117 -9.58 -4.41 26.20
N PHE A 118 -10.19 -4.98 25.13
CA PHE A 118 -10.81 -6.31 25.18
C PHE A 118 -9.81 -7.43 24.93
N VAL A 119 -8.83 -7.22 24.08
CA VAL A 119 -7.81 -8.22 23.70
C VAL A 119 -6.41 -7.61 23.78
N PRO A 120 -5.84 -7.45 24.98
CA PRO A 120 -4.52 -6.84 25.17
C PRO A 120 -3.38 -7.62 24.50
N SER A 121 -3.57 -8.94 24.34
CA SER A 121 -2.54 -9.84 23.77
C SER A 121 -2.32 -9.66 22.26
N VAL A 122 -3.25 -9.02 21.53
CA VAL A 122 -3.16 -8.85 20.07
C VAL A 122 -3.31 -7.38 19.73
N SER A 123 -2.17 -6.76 19.39
CA SER A 123 -2.16 -5.36 18.93
C SER A 123 -2.44 -5.31 17.42
N ILE A 124 -3.57 -4.74 17.03
CA ILE A 124 -3.93 -4.48 15.63
C ILE A 124 -3.88 -2.99 15.39
N HIS A 125 -3.10 -2.58 14.37
CA HIS A 125 -2.93 -1.17 14.05
C HIS A 125 -4.22 -0.55 13.48
N ALA A 126 -4.44 0.75 13.75
CA ALA A 126 -5.63 1.50 13.33
C ALA A 126 -5.90 1.43 11.81
N TYR A 127 -4.85 1.35 10.98
CA TYR A 127 -5.00 1.19 9.52
C TYR A 127 -5.71 -0.11 9.13
N ALA A 128 -5.47 -1.21 9.83
CA ALA A 128 -6.16 -2.47 9.53
C ALA A 128 -7.65 -2.35 9.79
N TRP A 129 -8.05 -1.73 10.91
CA TRP A 129 -9.44 -1.47 11.23
C TRP A 129 -10.12 -0.53 10.24
N MET A 130 -9.40 0.52 9.81
CA MET A 130 -9.87 1.43 8.77
C MET A 130 -10.16 0.66 7.47
N ILE A 131 -9.21 -0.16 7.00
CA ILE A 131 -9.36 -0.95 5.76
C ILE A 131 -10.53 -1.91 5.85
N ILE A 132 -10.65 -2.66 6.95
CA ILE A 132 -11.77 -3.59 7.18
C ILE A 132 -13.11 -2.83 7.15
N THR A 133 -13.20 -1.69 7.82
CA THR A 133 -14.43 -0.89 7.84
C THR A 133 -14.80 -0.38 6.46
N VAL A 134 -13.84 0.16 5.70
CA VAL A 134 -14.07 0.63 4.33
C VAL A 134 -14.51 -0.52 3.43
N ALA A 135 -13.88 -1.70 3.55
CA ALA A 135 -14.26 -2.89 2.78
C ALA A 135 -15.71 -3.32 3.09
N ILE A 136 -16.09 -3.35 4.36
CA ILE A 136 -17.47 -3.66 4.75
C ILE A 136 -18.45 -2.62 4.18
N CYS A 137 -18.14 -1.33 4.30
CA CYS A 137 -18.97 -0.27 3.73
C CYS A 137 -19.13 -0.40 2.22
N LYS A 138 -18.08 -0.83 1.53
CA LYS A 138 -18.12 -1.05 0.07
C LYS A 138 -18.97 -2.27 -0.30
N ILE A 139 -18.79 -3.40 0.38
CA ILE A 139 -19.57 -4.64 0.15
C ILE A 139 -21.06 -4.40 0.42
N CYS A 140 -21.36 -3.63 1.49
CA CYS A 140 -22.74 -3.30 1.85
C CYS A 140 -23.34 -2.15 1.04
N ASN A 141 -22.62 -1.59 0.06
CA ASN A 141 -23.04 -0.42 -0.73
C ASN A 141 -23.51 0.78 0.11
N LEU A 142 -22.89 0.99 1.27
CA LEU A 142 -23.21 2.10 2.18
C LEU A 142 -22.64 3.44 1.71
N LEU A 143 -21.65 3.41 0.81
CA LEU A 143 -21.01 4.61 0.29
C LEU A 143 -21.66 5.04 -1.03
N PRO A 144 -22.29 6.23 -1.08
CA PRO A 144 -22.82 6.78 -2.33
C PRO A 144 -21.69 7.00 -3.35
N GLU A 145 -22.00 6.84 -4.64
CA GLU A 145 -21.06 7.03 -5.76
C GLU A 145 -20.30 8.37 -5.67
N ASN A 146 -20.98 9.44 -5.29
CA ASN A 146 -20.36 10.77 -5.16
C ASN A 146 -19.25 10.81 -4.12
N ILE A 147 -19.37 10.06 -3.02
CA ILE A 147 -18.33 9.95 -1.98
C ILE A 147 -17.15 9.13 -2.49
N GLU A 148 -17.40 8.06 -3.23
CA GLU A 148 -16.34 7.25 -3.83
C GLU A 148 -15.52 8.07 -4.83
N VAL A 149 -16.18 8.83 -5.70
CA VAL A 149 -15.54 9.74 -6.64
C VAL A 149 -14.71 10.79 -5.91
N ALA A 150 -15.24 11.38 -4.83
CA ALA A 150 -14.54 12.38 -4.02
C ALA A 150 -13.28 11.80 -3.35
N CYS A 151 -13.38 10.60 -2.76
CA CYS A 151 -12.23 9.90 -2.17
C CYS A 151 -11.18 9.55 -3.22
N TYR A 152 -11.59 9.13 -4.41
CA TYR A 152 -10.67 8.84 -5.52
C TYR A 152 -9.94 10.09 -6.00
N GLN A 153 -10.64 11.22 -6.18
CA GLN A 153 -10.04 12.49 -6.56
C GLN A 153 -9.05 12.99 -5.50
N TRP A 154 -9.39 12.87 -4.23
CA TRP A 154 -8.47 13.18 -3.13
C TRP A 154 -7.22 12.31 -3.17
N PHE A 155 -7.38 10.99 -3.36
CA PHE A 155 -6.26 10.06 -3.51
C PHE A 155 -5.34 10.45 -4.68
N GLN A 156 -5.91 10.73 -5.86
CA GLN A 156 -5.15 11.16 -7.04
C GLN A 156 -4.40 12.48 -6.80
N PHE A 157 -5.04 13.43 -6.12
CA PHE A 157 -4.40 14.70 -5.76
C PHE A 157 -3.20 14.48 -4.84
N VAL A 158 -3.37 13.69 -3.78
CA VAL A 158 -2.30 13.36 -2.83
C VAL A 158 -1.16 12.63 -3.54
N MET A 159 -1.47 11.64 -4.36
CA MET A 159 -0.46 10.85 -5.08
C MET A 159 0.35 11.71 -6.05
N LYS A 160 -0.30 12.59 -6.80
CA LYS A 160 0.38 13.41 -7.81
C LYS A 160 1.15 14.60 -7.23
N ASN A 161 0.64 15.20 -6.15
CA ASN A 161 1.18 16.49 -5.68
C ASN A 161 1.91 16.39 -4.33
N LEU A 162 1.46 15.53 -3.41
CA LEU A 162 1.99 15.49 -2.04
C LEU A 162 2.95 14.32 -1.81
N THR A 163 2.71 13.17 -2.42
CA THR A 163 3.47 11.95 -2.11
C THR A 163 4.96 12.11 -2.41
N THR A 164 5.31 12.67 -3.57
CA THR A 164 6.72 12.90 -3.94
C THR A 164 7.39 13.86 -2.97
N THR A 165 6.74 14.97 -2.64
CA THR A 165 7.27 15.98 -1.70
C THR A 165 7.47 15.42 -0.31
N LEU A 166 6.50 14.62 0.18
CA LEU A 166 6.61 13.95 1.47
C LEU A 166 7.73 12.91 1.50
N LEU A 167 7.89 12.13 0.44
CA LEU A 167 8.97 11.14 0.34
C LEU A 167 10.35 11.80 0.31
N VAL A 168 10.52 12.91 -0.43
CA VAL A 168 11.75 13.70 -0.42
C VAL A 168 12.02 14.27 0.98
N GLY A 169 11.00 14.84 1.63
CA GLY A 169 11.11 15.36 3.00
C GLY A 169 11.54 14.28 4.01
N ILE A 170 10.92 13.10 3.94
CA ILE A 170 11.29 11.95 4.78
C ILE A 170 12.73 11.51 4.49
N GLY A 171 13.12 11.43 3.22
CA GLY A 171 14.49 11.11 2.83
C GLY A 171 15.50 12.10 3.43
N LEU A 172 15.26 13.39 3.31
CA LEU A 172 16.15 14.42 3.85
C LEU A 172 16.21 14.43 5.38
N CYS A 173 15.11 14.13 6.07
CA CYS A 173 15.08 14.16 7.53
C CYS A 173 15.63 12.90 8.20
N TYR A 174 15.46 11.73 7.58
CA TYR A 174 15.78 10.45 8.22
C TYR A 174 16.90 9.65 7.54
N LEU A 175 17.34 10.02 6.32
CA LEU A 175 18.47 9.39 5.67
C LEU A 175 19.76 10.15 6.00
N SER A 176 20.70 9.48 6.68
CA SER A 176 22.09 9.90 6.73
C SER A 176 22.90 9.19 5.64
N LEU A 177 23.93 9.82 5.11
CA LEU A 177 24.83 9.19 4.12
C LEU A 177 25.48 7.92 4.69
N ASP A 178 25.86 7.94 5.96
CA ASP A 178 26.47 6.79 6.61
C ASP A 178 25.51 5.61 6.66
N THR A 179 24.24 5.83 7.02
CA THR A 179 23.21 4.77 7.05
C THR A 179 22.95 4.20 5.66
N VAL A 180 23.02 5.04 4.63
CA VAL A 180 22.87 4.57 3.24
C VAL A 180 24.04 3.70 2.83
N ILE A 181 25.29 4.12 3.13
CA ILE A 181 26.51 3.37 2.79
C ILE A 181 26.52 2.02 3.51
N GLU A 182 26.19 1.98 4.80
CA GLU A 182 26.08 0.74 5.58
C GLU A 182 25.01 -0.20 5.03
N SER A 183 23.92 0.34 4.51
CA SER A 183 22.82 -0.42 3.91
C SER A 183 23.20 -1.10 2.58
N PHE A 184 24.28 -0.69 1.91
CA PHE A 184 24.80 -1.35 0.71
C PHE A 184 25.66 -2.60 1.01
N SER A 185 25.48 -3.23 2.17
CA SER A 185 26.11 -4.52 2.44
C SER A 185 25.52 -5.63 1.54
N LEU A 186 26.37 -6.56 1.12
CA LEU A 186 25.94 -7.70 0.28
C LEU A 186 24.82 -8.51 0.94
N THR A 187 24.91 -8.72 2.24
CA THR A 187 23.89 -9.43 3.02
C THR A 187 22.54 -8.72 2.96
N TYR A 188 22.54 -7.40 3.04
CA TYR A 188 21.30 -6.61 3.00
C TYR A 188 20.65 -6.64 1.60
N LEU A 189 21.45 -6.54 0.55
CA LEU A 189 20.97 -6.66 -0.83
C LEU A 189 20.37 -8.04 -1.10
N ILE A 190 21.01 -9.11 -0.64
CA ILE A 190 20.48 -10.47 -0.75
C ILE A 190 19.16 -10.59 0.02
N LEU A 191 19.07 -10.05 1.24
CA LEU A 191 17.84 -10.07 2.02
C LEU A 191 16.68 -9.37 1.29
N CYS A 192 16.94 -8.20 0.71
CA CYS A 192 15.95 -7.47 -0.09
C CYS A 192 15.50 -8.28 -1.30
N LEU A 193 16.44 -8.90 -2.02
CA LEU A 193 16.13 -9.70 -3.19
C LEU A 193 15.31 -10.95 -2.84
N VAL A 194 15.69 -11.67 -1.78
CA VAL A 194 14.93 -12.84 -1.29
C VAL A 194 13.52 -12.43 -0.86
N THR A 195 13.38 -11.29 -0.20
CA THR A 195 12.06 -10.78 0.20
C THR A 195 11.19 -10.45 -1.02
N CYS A 196 11.75 -9.80 -2.06
CA CYS A 196 11.02 -9.51 -3.31
C CYS A 196 10.58 -10.78 -4.02
N VAL A 197 11.49 -11.77 -4.14
CA VAL A 197 11.17 -13.06 -4.75
C VAL A 197 10.10 -13.80 -3.95
N GLY A 198 10.22 -13.83 -2.63
CA GLY A 198 9.24 -14.45 -1.74
C GLY A 198 7.86 -13.78 -1.84
N ALA A 199 7.80 -12.46 -1.89
CA ALA A 199 6.57 -11.72 -2.07
C ALA A 199 5.91 -12.01 -3.42
N PHE A 200 6.69 -12.07 -4.51
CA PHE A 200 6.19 -12.42 -5.84
C PHE A 200 5.57 -13.83 -5.86
N PHE A 201 6.29 -14.84 -5.35
CA PHE A 201 5.75 -16.19 -5.31
C PHE A 201 4.54 -16.32 -4.39
N GLY A 202 4.55 -15.63 -3.24
CA GLY A 202 3.41 -15.60 -2.33
C GLY A 202 2.17 -15.00 -2.99
N ALA A 203 2.31 -13.84 -3.65
CA ALA A 203 1.24 -13.19 -4.39
C ALA A 203 0.76 -14.04 -5.56
N ALA A 204 1.67 -14.65 -6.35
CA ALA A 204 1.32 -15.50 -7.48
C ALA A 204 0.53 -16.76 -7.06
N ILE A 205 0.87 -17.37 -5.91
CA ILE A 205 0.16 -18.54 -5.39
C ILE A 205 -1.25 -18.17 -4.93
N VAL A 206 -1.35 -17.10 -4.10
CA VAL A 206 -2.64 -16.64 -3.57
C VAL A 206 -3.51 -16.07 -4.70
N GLY A 207 -2.91 -15.29 -5.61
CA GLY A 207 -3.60 -14.74 -6.77
C GLY A 207 -4.21 -15.82 -7.66
N LYS A 208 -3.50 -16.94 -7.86
CA LYS A 208 -4.02 -18.07 -8.60
C LYS A 208 -5.26 -18.70 -7.94
N TRP A 209 -5.32 -18.76 -6.60
CA TRP A 209 -6.50 -19.24 -5.89
C TRP A 209 -7.72 -18.32 -6.05
N VAL A 210 -7.47 -17.02 -6.19
CA VAL A 210 -8.53 -16.01 -6.41
C VAL A 210 -8.89 -15.88 -7.89
N GLY A 211 -8.15 -16.55 -8.81
CA GLY A 211 -8.39 -16.47 -10.25
C GLY A 211 -7.69 -15.29 -10.93
N PHE A 212 -6.66 -14.74 -10.31
CA PHE A 212 -5.82 -13.69 -10.92
C PHE A 212 -4.74 -14.32 -11.80
N TYR A 213 -4.25 -13.54 -12.76
CA TYR A 213 -3.00 -13.90 -13.42
C TYR A 213 -1.83 -13.72 -12.45
N PRO A 214 -0.88 -14.68 -12.38
CA PRO A 214 0.20 -14.63 -11.41
C PRO A 214 1.14 -13.42 -11.52
N VAL A 215 1.19 -12.76 -12.67
CA VAL A 215 2.05 -11.58 -12.89
C VAL A 215 1.36 -10.30 -12.44
N GLU A 216 0.05 -10.25 -12.53
CA GLU A 216 -0.79 -9.11 -12.16
C GLU A 216 -1.31 -9.19 -10.70
N ALA A 217 -1.13 -10.33 -10.02
CA ALA A 217 -1.49 -10.53 -8.62
C ALA A 217 -0.48 -9.87 -7.68
#